data_9d04189eb24dcf0ed60bfc6ca423a201
#
_entry.id   9d04189eb24dcf0ed60bfc6ca423a201
#
_cell.length_a   1.000
_cell.length_b   1.000
_cell.length_c   1.000
_cell.angle_alpha   90.00
_cell.angle_beta   90.00
_cell.angle_gamma   90.00
#
_symmetry.space_group_name_H-M   'P 1'
#
loop_
_entity.id
_entity.type
_entity.pdbx_description
1 polymer ?
#
loop_
_entity_poly.entity_id
_entity_poly.type
_entity_poly.pdbx_seq_one_letter_code
_entity_poly.pdbx_strand_id
1 'polypeptide(L)' 'METLKKEVRLCLSCMEEHEVSTVQVCEQNIYKGKKVGYMAVYDYCDRADELTASEEMIKMNDEAFKTAYCRLIGGQAP' A
#
# COMPACT_ATOMS: atom_id res chain seq x y z
N MET A 1 -11.26 2.09 1.22
CA MET A 1 -10.42 1.50 0.16
C MET A 1 -10.85 2.08 -1.19
N GLU A 2 -9.92 2.62 -1.93
CA GLU A 2 -10.21 3.25 -3.22
C GLU A 2 -9.51 2.50 -4.33
N THR A 3 -10.22 2.20 -5.41
CA THR A 3 -9.64 1.52 -6.57
C THR A 3 -8.97 2.54 -7.49
N LEU A 4 -7.67 2.38 -7.71
CA LEU A 4 -6.89 3.28 -8.56
C LEU A 4 -6.92 2.84 -10.03
N LYS A 5 -6.82 1.54 -10.27
CA LYS A 5 -6.87 0.96 -11.62
C LYS A 5 -7.18 -0.53 -11.56
N LYS A 6 -7.56 -1.07 -12.71
CA LYS A 6 -7.78 -2.50 -12.88
C LYS A 6 -7.05 -2.96 -14.12
N GLU A 7 -6.37 -4.09 -14.05
CA GLU A 7 -5.72 -4.68 -15.22
C GLU A 7 -5.64 -6.19 -15.07
N VAL A 8 -5.61 -6.87 -16.22
CA VAL A 8 -5.48 -8.33 -16.25
C VAL A 8 -4.02 -8.68 -16.13
N ARG A 9 -3.68 -9.42 -15.08
CA ARG A 9 -2.32 -9.90 -14.84
C ARG A 9 -2.33 -11.06 -13.85
N LEU A 10 -1.16 -11.64 -13.62
CA LEU A 10 -1.05 -12.74 -12.66
C LEU A 10 -1.37 -12.23 -11.25
N CYS A 11 -2.36 -12.86 -10.64
CA CYS A 11 -2.74 -12.57 -9.27
C CYS A 11 -1.87 -13.38 -8.31
N LEU A 12 -1.17 -12.69 -7.40
CA LEU A 12 -0.30 -13.36 -6.42
C LEU A 12 -1.08 -14.14 -5.37
N SER A 13 -2.35 -13.79 -5.17
CA SER A 13 -3.19 -14.46 -4.18
C SER A 13 -3.70 -15.81 -4.67
N CYS A 14 -4.25 -15.88 -5.88
CA CYS A 14 -4.81 -17.12 -6.41
C CYS A 14 -3.93 -17.79 -7.47
N MET A 15 -2.82 -17.16 -7.85
CA MET A 15 -1.84 -17.69 -8.82
C MET A 15 -2.42 -17.95 -10.21
N GLU A 16 -3.41 -17.14 -10.60
CA GLU A 16 -4.05 -17.21 -11.90
C GLU A 16 -4.14 -15.82 -12.51
N GLU A 17 -4.15 -15.76 -13.84
CA GLU A 17 -4.38 -14.49 -14.51
C GLU A 17 -5.86 -14.14 -14.49
N HIS A 18 -6.16 -12.95 -13.96
CA HIS A 18 -7.50 -12.38 -14.00
C HIS A 18 -7.39 -10.88 -13.73
N GLU A 19 -8.51 -10.19 -13.77
CA GLU A 19 -8.53 -8.76 -13.47
C GLU A 19 -8.15 -8.54 -12.01
N VAL A 20 -7.08 -7.80 -11.80
CA VAL A 20 -6.58 -7.43 -10.47
C VAL A 20 -6.75 -5.94 -10.28
N SER A 21 -7.34 -5.54 -9.18
CA SER A 21 -7.54 -4.14 -8.84
C SER A 21 -6.37 -3.63 -8.03
N THR A 22 -5.83 -2.46 -8.41
CA THR A 22 -4.87 -1.75 -7.58
C THR A 22 -5.65 -0.78 -6.71
N VAL A 23 -5.53 -0.92 -5.40
CA VAL A 23 -6.32 -0.15 -4.44
C VAL A 23 -5.42 0.65 -3.51
N GLN A 24 -5.96 1.76 -3.02
CA GLN A 24 -5.30 2.62 -2.08
C GLN A 24 -6.04 2.55 -0.74
N VAL A 25 -5.28 2.35 0.34
CA VAL A 25 -5.83 2.19 1.68
C VAL A 25 -5.13 3.16 2.62
N CYS A 26 -5.93 3.84 3.45
CA CYS A 26 -5.37 4.70 4.48
C CYS A 26 -4.92 3.83 5.66
N GLU A 27 -3.62 3.86 5.96
CA GLU A 27 -3.06 3.10 7.06
C GLU A 27 -2.41 4.01 8.09
N GLN A 28 -2.31 3.51 9.32
CA GLN A 28 -1.70 4.24 10.42
C GLN A 28 -0.78 3.29 11.18
N ASN A 29 0.42 3.78 11.48
CA ASN A 29 1.38 3.05 12.31
C ASN A 29 1.93 3.98 13.38
N ILE A 30 2.34 3.40 14.50
CA ILE A 30 3.01 4.15 15.55
C ILE A 30 4.51 3.95 15.38
N TYR A 31 5.24 5.04 15.25
CA TYR A 31 6.68 5.01 15.06
C TYR A 31 7.32 6.05 15.99
N LYS A 32 8.23 5.60 16.82
CA LYS A 32 8.90 6.44 17.82
C LYS A 32 7.92 7.25 18.67
N GLY A 33 6.82 6.61 19.07
CA GLY A 33 5.79 7.24 19.88
C GLY A 33 4.85 8.17 19.15
N LYS A 34 4.97 8.29 17.83
CA LYS A 34 4.13 9.17 17.02
C LYS A 34 3.24 8.34 16.09
N LYS A 35 1.98 8.76 15.97
CA LYS A 35 1.03 8.14 15.08
C LYS A 35 1.21 8.70 13.68
N VAL A 36 1.59 7.84 12.74
CA VAL A 36 1.87 8.23 11.36
C VAL A 36 0.78 7.67 10.45
N GLY A 37 0.06 8.54 9.76
CA GLY A 37 -0.94 8.15 8.76
C GLY A 37 -0.37 8.31 7.36
N TYR A 38 -0.62 7.33 6.51
CA TYR A 38 -0.15 7.37 5.11
C TYR A 38 -1.06 6.54 4.23
N MET A 39 -0.95 6.76 2.91
CA MET A 39 -1.73 5.99 1.93
C MET A 39 -0.88 4.86 1.39
N ALA A 40 -1.33 3.65 1.61
CA ALA A 40 -0.66 2.44 1.13
C ALA A 40 -1.38 1.90 -0.11
N VAL A 41 -0.63 1.24 -1.00
CA VAL A 41 -1.15 0.70 -2.26
C VAL A 41 -0.98 -0.81 -2.25
N TYR A 42 -2.04 -1.52 -2.66
CA TYR A 42 -2.05 -2.98 -2.69
C TYR A 42 -2.76 -3.48 -3.93
N ASP A 43 -2.53 -4.75 -4.25
CA ASP A 43 -3.33 -5.48 -5.23
C ASP A 43 -4.46 -6.18 -4.49
N TYR A 44 -5.68 -6.01 -4.99
CA TYR A 44 -6.85 -6.65 -4.41
C TYR A 44 -7.34 -7.76 -5.32
N CYS A 45 -7.52 -8.96 -4.76
CA CYS A 45 -8.10 -10.10 -5.44
C CYS A 45 -9.54 -10.27 -4.95
N ASP A 46 -10.50 -10.05 -5.83
CA ASP A 46 -11.91 -10.16 -5.47
C ASP A 46 -12.38 -11.61 -5.34
N ARG A 47 -11.64 -12.56 -5.93
CA ARG A 47 -11.95 -13.99 -5.80
C ARG A 47 -11.63 -14.52 -4.41
N ALA A 48 -10.48 -14.12 -3.86
CA ALA A 48 -10.02 -14.56 -2.55
C ALA A 48 -10.33 -13.53 -1.46
N ASP A 49 -10.79 -12.35 -1.84
CA ASP A 49 -11.01 -11.21 -0.94
C ASP A 49 -9.76 -10.92 -0.10
N GLU A 50 -8.61 -10.84 -0.78
CA GLU A 50 -7.32 -10.61 -0.14
C GLU A 50 -6.56 -9.47 -0.77
N LEU A 51 -5.76 -8.81 0.07
CA LEU A 51 -4.81 -7.80 -0.37
C LEU A 51 -3.41 -8.41 -0.43
N THR A 52 -2.69 -8.12 -1.51
CA THR A 52 -1.30 -8.55 -1.66
C THR A 52 -0.47 -7.36 -2.10
N ALA A 53 0.85 -7.45 -1.93
CA ALA A 53 1.75 -6.40 -2.34
C ALA A 53 2.98 -6.99 -3.03
N SER A 54 3.32 -6.45 -4.21
CA SER A 54 4.56 -6.77 -4.88
C SER A 54 5.72 -6.08 -4.17
N GLU A 55 6.96 -6.46 -4.51
CA GLU A 55 8.14 -5.80 -3.93
C GLU A 55 8.14 -4.30 -4.20
N GLU A 56 7.73 -3.90 -5.41
CA GLU A 56 7.63 -2.48 -5.76
C GLU A 56 6.62 -1.76 -4.88
N MET A 57 5.46 -2.39 -4.64
CA MET A 57 4.44 -1.80 -3.77
C MET A 57 4.93 -1.69 -2.34
N ILE A 58 5.65 -2.69 -1.84
CA ILE A 58 6.22 -2.67 -0.50
C ILE A 58 7.19 -1.49 -0.37
N LYS A 59 8.05 -1.27 -1.37
CA LYS A 59 8.98 -0.13 -1.37
C LYS A 59 8.24 1.20 -1.42
N MET A 60 7.22 1.31 -2.27
CA MET A 60 6.42 2.52 -2.38
C MET A 60 5.71 2.84 -1.05
N ASN A 61 5.16 1.83 -0.41
CA ASN A 61 4.46 1.98 0.86
C ASN A 61 5.44 2.41 1.97
N ASP A 62 6.65 1.83 1.97
CA ASP A 62 7.69 2.19 2.92
C ASP A 62 8.12 3.65 2.74
N GLU A 63 8.32 4.08 1.50
CA GLU A 63 8.67 5.47 1.19
C GLU A 63 7.54 6.43 1.58
N ALA A 64 6.28 6.04 1.34
CA ALA A 64 5.13 6.84 1.75
C ALA A 64 5.09 7.00 3.26
N PHE A 65 5.38 5.94 3.99
CA PHE A 65 5.45 5.96 5.45
C PHE A 65 6.56 6.90 5.92
N LYS A 66 7.76 6.78 5.37
CA LYS A 66 8.91 7.63 5.73
C LYS A 66 8.64 9.10 5.43
N THR A 67 8.05 9.38 4.27
CA THR A 67 7.68 10.75 3.89
C THR A 67 6.66 11.33 4.87
N ALA A 68 5.65 10.55 5.23
CA ALA A 68 4.63 10.99 6.18
C ALA A 68 5.25 11.28 7.56
N TYR A 69 6.17 10.42 7.99
CA TYR A 69 6.88 10.63 9.27
C TYR A 69 7.71 11.91 9.23
N CYS A 70 8.47 12.14 8.14
CA CYS A 70 9.26 13.36 7.99
C CYS A 70 8.41 14.62 8.04
N ARG A 71 7.23 14.59 7.42
CA ARG A 71 6.29 15.73 7.47
C ARG A 71 5.79 15.96 8.89
N LEU A 72 5.56 14.88 9.63
CA LEU A 72 5.05 14.96 10.99
C LEU A 72 6.06 15.62 11.93
N ILE A 73 7.36 15.38 11.73
CA ILE A 73 8.43 15.95 12.57
C ILE A 73 9.00 17.25 12.00
N GLY A 74 8.31 17.89 11.07
CA GLY A 74 8.71 19.19 10.54
C GLY A 74 9.60 19.13 9.31
N GLY A 75 9.59 18.01 8.58
CA GLY A 75 10.28 17.88 7.30
C GLY A 75 11.78 17.61 7.38
N GLN A 76 12.30 17.35 8.57
CA GLN A 76 13.71 17.03 8.74
C GLN A 76 13.93 15.52 8.61
N ALA A 77 14.93 15.15 7.82
CA ALA A 77 15.30 13.75 7.70
C ALA A 77 15.90 13.27 9.04
N PRO A 78 15.51 12.11 9.50
CA PRO A 78 16.11 11.55 10.71
C PRO A 78 17.55 11.13 10.48
#